data_f5f8bb101c1c9e81a783118efa45528a
#
_entry.id   f5f8bb101c1c9e81a783118efa45528a
#
_cell.length_a   1.000
_cell.length_b   1.000
_cell.length_c   1.000
_cell.angle_alpha   90.00
_cell.angle_beta   90.00
_cell.angle_gamma   90.00
#
_symmetry.space_group_name_H-M   'P 1'
#
loop_
_entity.id
_entity.type
_entity.pdbx_description
1 polymer ?
#
loop_
_entity_poly.entity_id
_entity_poly.type
_entity_poly.pdbx_seq_one_letter_code
_entity_poly.pdbx_strand_id
1 'polypeptide(L)'
;MAEFLQFAFSGLTVGAVYALVALGFTLIYNASDVINFAQGEFVMLGGLVTVFLVAAGLPLPVAALLAIAAATLVGLALYRFAIETAPGANAVTLIMITIGASIFLRGAAQVIFDKRYHSLPPWFGDAPIRFGGAAILPQSLVVLAGALVIVVLLWAFIERTLFGKAVLATAANKLAARLVGIDTRLTVGFSFAISAAIGAVAGILITPITLTSYDIGTLLALKGFAAAMLGGIGSAVGAVIGGLMLGLLEAFSAGYFSSQYKDAVAFIVILLVLFVRPQGLLGRARVERV
;
A
#
# COMPACT_ATOMS: atom_id res chain seq x y z
N MET A 1 25.34 -9.06 -16.52
CA MET A 1 25.16 -7.65 -16.10
C MET A 1 23.81 -7.07 -16.57
N ALA A 2 23.45 -7.20 -17.85
CA ALA A 2 22.18 -6.71 -18.38
C ALA A 2 20.94 -7.35 -17.71
N GLU A 3 20.93 -8.67 -17.56
CA GLU A 3 19.84 -9.41 -16.88
C GLU A 3 19.68 -9.00 -15.41
N PHE A 4 20.80 -8.84 -14.69
CA PHE A 4 20.75 -8.36 -13.31
C PHE A 4 20.11 -6.98 -13.20
N LEU A 5 20.49 -6.04 -14.07
CA LEU A 5 19.90 -4.71 -14.11
C LEU A 5 18.41 -4.78 -14.48
N GLN A 6 18.04 -5.64 -15.45
CA GLN A 6 16.64 -5.84 -15.82
C GLN A 6 15.78 -6.30 -14.63
N PHE A 7 16.24 -7.32 -13.89
CA PHE A 7 15.51 -7.81 -12.71
C PHE A 7 15.52 -6.80 -11.58
N ALA A 8 16.62 -6.07 -11.37
CA ALA A 8 16.69 -5.03 -10.35
C ALA A 8 15.69 -3.89 -10.62
N PHE A 9 15.60 -3.38 -11.86
CA PHE A 9 14.62 -2.34 -12.21
C PHE A 9 13.18 -2.85 -12.12
N SER A 10 12.91 -4.05 -12.61
CA SER A 10 11.58 -4.67 -12.48
C SER A 10 11.19 -4.85 -11.01
N GLY A 11 12.11 -5.38 -10.20
CA GLY A 11 11.89 -5.58 -8.77
C GLY A 11 11.70 -4.29 -8.00
N LEU A 12 12.48 -3.25 -8.29
CA LEU A 12 12.30 -1.93 -7.68
C LEU A 12 10.95 -1.31 -8.06
N THR A 13 10.51 -1.47 -9.33
CA THR A 13 9.22 -0.95 -9.80
C THR A 13 8.05 -1.56 -9.03
N VAL A 14 8.00 -2.88 -8.96
CA VAL A 14 6.94 -3.61 -8.23
C VAL A 14 7.10 -3.38 -6.72
N GLY A 15 8.33 -3.39 -6.22
CA GLY A 15 8.66 -3.13 -4.82
C GLY A 15 8.26 -1.73 -4.36
N ALA A 16 8.31 -0.72 -5.23
CA ALA A 16 7.82 0.62 -4.93
C ALA A 16 6.29 0.63 -4.66
N VAL A 17 5.53 -0.17 -5.40
CA VAL A 17 4.08 -0.32 -5.15
C VAL A 17 3.84 -1.04 -3.83
N TYR A 18 4.58 -2.12 -3.55
CA TYR A 18 4.49 -2.82 -2.26
C TYR A 18 4.86 -1.89 -1.09
N ALA A 19 5.84 -1.00 -1.28
CA ALA A 19 6.22 0.01 -0.29
C ALA A 19 5.08 0.98 0.01
N LEU A 20 4.36 1.46 -1.01
CA LEU A 20 3.19 2.32 -0.82
C LEU A 20 2.06 1.60 -0.08
N VAL A 21 1.78 0.35 -0.43
CA VAL A 21 0.77 -0.46 0.28
C VAL A 21 1.20 -0.71 1.72
N ALA A 22 2.46 -1.06 1.96
CA ALA A 22 3.03 -1.27 3.29
C ALA A 22 3.01 0.00 4.16
N LEU A 23 3.25 1.18 3.55
CA LEU A 23 3.07 2.47 4.21
C LEU A 23 1.62 2.70 4.65
N GLY A 24 0.64 2.34 3.80
CA GLY A 24 -0.77 2.40 4.15
C GLY A 24 -1.10 1.53 5.36
N PHE A 25 -0.63 0.29 5.41
CA PHE A 25 -0.75 -0.59 6.58
C PHE A 25 -0.13 0.03 7.82
N THR A 26 1.10 0.52 7.71
CA THR A 26 1.85 1.10 8.83
C THR A 26 1.18 2.35 9.38
N LEU A 27 0.62 3.20 8.52
CA LEU A 27 -0.06 4.43 8.95
C LEU A 27 -1.31 4.13 9.78
N ILE A 28 -2.15 3.21 9.32
CA ILE A 28 -3.34 2.79 10.05
C ILE A 28 -2.96 2.09 11.35
N TYR A 29 -2.00 1.16 11.30
CA TYR A 29 -1.53 0.43 12.48
C TYR A 29 -1.02 1.37 13.56
N ASN A 30 -0.19 2.36 13.21
CA ASN A 30 0.34 3.32 14.17
C ASN A 30 -0.76 4.14 14.86
N ALA A 31 -1.81 4.54 14.12
CA ALA A 31 -2.88 5.37 14.68
C ALA A 31 -3.93 4.56 15.46
N SER A 32 -4.15 3.29 15.10
CA SER A 32 -5.30 2.51 15.60
C SER A 32 -4.94 1.19 16.28
N ASP A 33 -3.72 0.68 16.14
CA ASP A 33 -3.30 -0.69 16.46
C ASP A 33 -4.07 -1.77 15.64
N VAL A 34 -4.72 -1.37 14.55
CA VAL A 34 -5.50 -2.24 13.67
C VAL A 34 -4.71 -2.56 12.41
N ILE A 35 -4.67 -3.84 12.04
CA ILE A 35 -4.21 -4.27 10.71
C ILE A 35 -5.41 -4.24 9.77
N ASN A 36 -5.40 -3.34 8.79
CA ASN A 36 -6.51 -3.17 7.85
C ASN A 36 -6.31 -4.02 6.59
N PHE A 37 -6.91 -5.21 6.55
CA PHE A 37 -6.83 -6.08 5.38
C PHE A 37 -7.61 -5.57 4.15
N ALA A 38 -8.42 -4.53 4.28
CA ALA A 38 -9.02 -3.84 3.13
C ALA A 38 -8.05 -2.86 2.42
N GLN A 39 -6.78 -2.77 2.86
CA GLN A 39 -5.79 -1.85 2.28
C GLN A 39 -5.55 -2.09 0.79
N GLY A 40 -5.52 -3.35 0.35
CA GLY A 40 -5.36 -3.67 -1.07
C GLY A 40 -6.55 -3.26 -1.94
N GLU A 41 -7.76 -3.22 -1.35
CA GLU A 41 -8.95 -2.81 -2.09
C GLU A 41 -8.91 -1.32 -2.46
N PHE A 42 -8.19 -0.49 -1.71
CA PHE A 42 -7.94 0.91 -2.10
C PHE A 42 -7.05 1.00 -3.35
N VAL A 43 -6.11 0.06 -3.51
CA VAL A 43 -5.27 -0.06 -4.72
C VAL A 43 -6.14 -0.46 -5.91
N MET A 44 -6.97 -1.48 -5.74
CA MET A 44 -7.96 -1.92 -6.73
C MET A 44 -8.87 -0.78 -7.16
N LEU A 45 -9.45 -0.05 -6.19
CA LEU A 45 -10.34 1.08 -6.47
C LEU A 45 -9.62 2.19 -7.24
N GLY A 46 -8.37 2.52 -6.85
CA GLY A 46 -7.56 3.51 -7.57
C GLY A 46 -7.38 3.15 -9.04
N GLY A 47 -7.01 1.91 -9.33
CA GLY A 47 -6.85 1.40 -10.69
C GLY A 47 -8.16 1.36 -11.48
N LEU A 48 -9.18 0.65 -10.96
CA LEU A 48 -10.46 0.46 -11.65
C LEU A 48 -11.20 1.76 -11.91
N VAL A 49 -11.39 2.60 -10.89
CA VAL A 49 -12.10 3.88 -11.05
C VAL A 49 -11.40 4.75 -12.08
N THR A 50 -10.06 4.81 -12.07
CA THR A 50 -9.32 5.59 -13.07
C THR A 50 -9.54 5.05 -14.47
N VAL A 51 -9.45 3.73 -14.68
CA VAL A 51 -9.68 3.10 -15.99
C VAL A 51 -11.08 3.44 -16.53
N PHE A 52 -12.11 3.27 -15.72
CA PHE A 52 -13.48 3.50 -16.15
C PHE A 52 -13.78 4.98 -16.42
N LEU A 53 -13.21 5.90 -15.64
CA LEU A 53 -13.35 7.34 -15.87
C LEU A 53 -12.61 7.79 -17.14
N VAL A 54 -11.43 7.24 -17.43
CA VAL A 54 -10.71 7.50 -18.69
C VAL A 54 -11.47 6.92 -19.87
N ALA A 55 -12.02 5.70 -19.75
CA ALA A 55 -12.87 5.10 -20.77
C ALA A 55 -14.16 5.89 -21.03
N ALA A 56 -14.67 6.61 -20.02
CA ALA A 56 -15.79 7.55 -20.15
C ALA A 56 -15.42 8.91 -20.77
N GLY A 57 -14.14 9.08 -21.18
CA GLY A 57 -13.65 10.27 -21.87
C GLY A 57 -13.06 11.36 -20.96
N LEU A 58 -12.90 11.12 -19.66
CA LEU A 58 -12.24 12.09 -18.80
C LEU A 58 -10.72 12.08 -19.02
N PRO A 59 -10.06 13.25 -18.97
CA PRO A 59 -8.60 13.30 -19.01
C PRO A 59 -8.00 12.64 -17.78
N LEU A 60 -6.90 11.92 -17.98
CA LEU A 60 -6.23 11.11 -16.94
C LEU A 60 -6.01 11.83 -15.60
N PRO A 61 -5.52 13.10 -15.54
CA PRO A 61 -5.34 13.77 -14.26
C PRO A 61 -6.64 13.96 -13.46
N VAL A 62 -7.75 14.24 -14.15
CA VAL A 62 -9.07 14.39 -13.52
C VAL A 62 -9.59 13.05 -13.05
N ALA A 63 -9.46 12.00 -13.89
CA ALA A 63 -9.85 10.64 -13.54
C ALA A 63 -9.05 10.14 -12.30
N ALA A 64 -7.74 10.40 -12.27
CA ALA A 64 -6.89 10.05 -11.14
C ALA A 64 -7.29 10.77 -9.84
N LEU A 65 -7.56 12.07 -9.89
CA LEU A 65 -8.01 12.84 -8.72
C LEU A 65 -9.35 12.33 -8.19
N LEU A 66 -10.30 12.04 -9.08
CA LEU A 66 -11.61 11.48 -8.69
C LEU A 66 -11.47 10.07 -8.11
N ALA A 67 -10.59 9.23 -8.66
CA ALA A 67 -10.32 7.90 -8.13
C ALA A 67 -9.69 7.96 -6.73
N ILE A 68 -8.74 8.87 -6.51
CA ILE A 68 -8.14 9.09 -5.18
C ILE A 68 -9.21 9.58 -4.20
N ALA A 69 -10.04 10.54 -4.61
CA ALA A 69 -11.14 11.04 -3.77
C ALA A 69 -12.15 9.94 -3.42
N ALA A 70 -12.55 9.11 -4.39
CA ALA A 70 -13.45 7.99 -4.18
C ALA A 70 -12.87 6.96 -3.20
N ALA A 71 -11.61 6.54 -3.38
CA ALA A 71 -10.95 5.62 -2.46
C ALA A 71 -10.79 6.23 -1.06
N THR A 72 -10.48 7.52 -0.96
CA THR A 72 -10.39 8.24 0.32
C THR A 72 -11.73 8.25 1.06
N LEU A 73 -12.83 8.50 0.34
CA LEU A 73 -14.18 8.45 0.91
C LEU A 73 -14.54 7.04 1.38
N VAL A 74 -14.16 6.00 0.61
CA VAL A 74 -14.35 4.59 1.03
C VAL A 74 -13.53 4.30 2.28
N GLY A 75 -12.28 4.77 2.37
CA GLY A 75 -11.44 4.62 3.56
C GLY A 75 -12.04 5.30 4.81
N LEU A 76 -12.56 6.52 4.65
CA LEU A 76 -13.30 7.23 5.72
C LEU A 76 -14.58 6.50 6.11
N ALA A 77 -15.34 6.00 5.13
CA ALA A 77 -16.55 5.23 5.38
C ALA A 77 -16.25 3.94 6.14
N LEU A 78 -15.19 3.22 5.76
CA LEU A 78 -14.73 2.02 6.47
C LEU A 78 -14.40 2.35 7.93
N TYR A 79 -13.66 3.43 8.17
CA TYR A 79 -13.39 3.87 9.54
C TYR A 79 -14.69 4.20 10.29
N ARG A 80 -15.50 5.08 9.72
CA ARG A 80 -16.70 5.64 10.38
C ARG A 80 -17.76 4.60 10.70
N PHE A 81 -18.03 3.68 9.75
CA PHE A 81 -19.15 2.75 9.84
C PHE A 81 -18.75 1.35 10.34
N ALA A 82 -17.47 0.97 10.25
CA ALA A 82 -17.04 -0.36 10.64
C ALA A 82 -16.10 -0.37 11.86
N ILE A 83 -15.09 0.52 11.88
CA ILE A 83 -14.10 0.50 12.96
C ILE A 83 -14.56 1.32 14.17
N GLU A 84 -15.05 2.55 13.95
CA GLU A 84 -15.49 3.43 15.04
C GLU A 84 -16.74 2.92 15.78
N THR A 85 -17.58 2.15 15.09
CA THR A 85 -18.80 1.54 15.65
C THR A 85 -18.55 0.29 16.49
N ALA A 86 -17.30 -0.19 16.58
CA ALA A 86 -16.89 -1.35 17.37
C ALA A 86 -16.00 -0.96 18.58
N PRO A 87 -16.49 -0.12 19.51
CA PRO A 87 -15.69 0.35 20.64
C PRO A 87 -15.34 -0.82 21.58
N GLY A 88 -14.07 -0.89 21.99
CA GLY A 88 -13.59 -1.97 22.85
C GLY A 88 -13.39 -3.32 22.19
N ALA A 89 -13.58 -3.42 20.87
CA ALA A 89 -13.31 -4.65 20.14
C ALA A 89 -11.81 -5.00 20.24
N ASN A 90 -11.53 -6.29 20.41
CA ASN A 90 -10.15 -6.79 20.40
C ASN A 90 -9.57 -6.76 18.97
N ALA A 91 -8.24 -6.94 18.87
CA ALA A 91 -7.53 -6.88 17.59
C ALA A 91 -8.07 -7.91 16.57
N VAL A 92 -8.44 -9.11 17.03
CA VAL A 92 -8.99 -10.17 16.15
C VAL A 92 -10.33 -9.75 15.55
N THR A 93 -11.23 -9.17 16.35
CA THR A 93 -12.51 -8.66 15.88
C THR A 93 -12.33 -7.57 14.84
N LEU A 94 -11.40 -6.62 15.06
CA LEU A 94 -11.11 -5.55 14.11
C LEU A 94 -10.51 -6.08 12.79
N ILE A 95 -9.64 -7.09 12.87
CA ILE A 95 -9.14 -7.80 11.69
C ILE A 95 -10.29 -8.45 10.91
N MET A 96 -11.20 -9.16 11.59
CA MET A 96 -12.36 -9.78 10.93
C MET A 96 -13.28 -8.75 10.26
N ILE A 97 -13.49 -7.60 10.88
CA ILE A 97 -14.24 -6.47 10.29
C ILE A 97 -13.58 -5.99 9.00
N THR A 98 -12.24 -5.81 9.00
CA THR A 98 -11.53 -5.34 7.80
C THR A 98 -11.47 -6.39 6.70
N ILE A 99 -11.40 -7.68 7.02
CA ILE A 99 -11.52 -8.77 6.05
C ILE A 99 -12.94 -8.80 5.45
N GLY A 100 -13.98 -8.67 6.30
CA GLY A 100 -15.36 -8.57 5.82
C GLY A 100 -15.57 -7.37 4.89
N ALA A 101 -14.99 -6.22 5.23
CA ALA A 101 -15.01 -5.02 4.39
C ALA A 101 -14.26 -5.24 3.05
N SER A 102 -13.10 -5.92 3.05
CA SER A 102 -12.40 -6.29 1.83
C SER A 102 -13.28 -7.16 0.91
N ILE A 103 -13.91 -8.20 1.46
CA ILE A 103 -14.83 -9.07 0.70
C ILE A 103 -16.00 -8.26 0.12
N PHE A 104 -16.58 -7.37 0.92
CA PHE A 104 -17.67 -6.49 0.48
C PHE A 104 -17.24 -5.57 -0.65
N LEU A 105 -16.12 -4.86 -0.50
CA LEU A 105 -15.59 -3.94 -1.51
C LEU A 105 -15.26 -4.65 -2.82
N ARG A 106 -14.65 -5.84 -2.74
CA ARG A 106 -14.35 -6.67 -3.91
C ARG A 106 -15.63 -7.15 -4.59
N GLY A 107 -16.64 -7.59 -3.84
CA GLY A 107 -17.94 -7.96 -4.37
C GLY A 107 -18.65 -6.79 -5.04
N ALA A 108 -18.64 -5.61 -4.43
CA ALA A 108 -19.18 -4.38 -5.01
C ALA A 108 -18.43 -4.00 -6.31
N ALA A 109 -17.10 -4.05 -6.31
CA ALA A 109 -16.29 -3.77 -7.48
C ALA A 109 -16.59 -4.74 -8.64
N GLN A 110 -16.79 -6.04 -8.34
CA GLN A 110 -17.16 -7.05 -9.32
C GLN A 110 -18.51 -6.76 -10.01
N VAL A 111 -19.47 -6.20 -9.27
CA VAL A 111 -20.79 -5.85 -9.82
C VAL A 111 -20.75 -4.54 -10.61
N ILE A 112 -19.97 -3.55 -10.13
CA ILE A 112 -19.91 -2.21 -10.74
C ILE A 112 -19.00 -2.18 -11.96
N PHE A 113 -17.81 -2.82 -11.89
CA PHE A 113 -16.73 -2.72 -12.87
C PHE A 113 -16.53 -3.98 -13.72
N ASP A 114 -17.39 -4.98 -13.58
CA ASP A 114 -17.30 -6.30 -14.22
C ASP A 114 -16.15 -7.21 -13.70
N LYS A 115 -15.94 -8.36 -14.37
CA LYS A 115 -14.95 -9.39 -13.99
C LYS A 115 -13.73 -9.42 -14.91
N ARG A 116 -13.60 -8.47 -15.82
CA ARG A 116 -12.54 -8.46 -16.82
C ARG A 116 -11.28 -7.79 -16.30
N TYR A 117 -10.17 -8.10 -16.94
CA TYR A 117 -8.94 -7.34 -16.73
C TYR A 117 -8.98 -6.06 -17.57
N HIS A 118 -8.60 -4.97 -16.97
CA HIS A 118 -8.56 -3.64 -17.57
C HIS A 118 -7.15 -3.08 -17.54
N SER A 119 -6.80 -2.25 -18.51
CA SER A 119 -5.50 -1.58 -18.59
C SER A 119 -5.67 -0.09 -18.79
N LEU A 120 -4.67 0.66 -18.38
CA LEU A 120 -4.47 2.04 -18.80
C LEU A 120 -3.35 2.08 -19.85
N PRO A 121 -3.44 2.92 -20.87
CA PRO A 121 -2.32 3.15 -21.76
C PRO A 121 -1.15 3.75 -20.95
N PRO A 122 0.11 3.36 -21.26
CA PRO A 122 1.27 3.96 -20.61
C PRO A 122 1.37 5.44 -20.93
N TRP A 123 1.77 6.25 -19.94
CA TRP A 123 1.67 7.72 -20.03
C TRP A 123 2.74 8.34 -20.93
N PHE A 124 3.88 7.70 -21.07
CA PHE A 124 5.04 8.19 -21.82
C PHE A 124 5.45 7.27 -22.99
N GLY A 125 4.51 6.47 -23.49
CA GLY A 125 4.74 5.53 -24.60
C GLY A 125 5.38 4.22 -24.17
N ASP A 126 5.46 3.28 -25.13
CA ASP A 126 5.91 1.90 -24.92
C ASP A 126 7.37 1.65 -25.29
N ALA A 127 8.07 2.66 -25.88
CA ALA A 127 9.44 2.49 -26.34
C ALA A 127 10.38 2.33 -25.13
N PRO A 128 11.06 1.16 -24.95
CA PRO A 128 11.91 0.93 -23.81
C PRO A 128 13.18 1.78 -23.89
N ILE A 129 13.55 2.36 -22.76
CA ILE A 129 14.82 3.07 -22.57
C ILE A 129 15.90 2.01 -22.31
N ARG A 130 16.93 1.97 -23.14
CA ARG A 130 18.04 1.03 -22.97
C ARG A 130 19.13 1.65 -22.09
N PHE A 131 19.40 0.99 -20.96
CA PHE A 131 20.46 1.38 -20.04
C PHE A 131 21.30 0.16 -19.62
N GLY A 132 22.60 0.18 -19.92
CA GLY A 132 23.51 -0.93 -19.56
C GLY A 132 23.11 -2.30 -20.15
N GLY A 133 22.36 -2.31 -21.27
CA GLY A 133 21.82 -3.53 -21.89
C GLY A 133 20.47 -3.97 -21.33
N ALA A 134 19.96 -3.35 -20.28
CA ALA A 134 18.60 -3.56 -19.78
C ALA A 134 17.61 -2.65 -20.53
N ALA A 135 16.39 -3.16 -20.71
CA ALA A 135 15.28 -2.44 -21.33
C ALA A 135 14.29 -2.01 -20.23
N ILE A 136 14.21 -0.72 -19.94
CA ILE A 136 13.38 -0.15 -18.89
C ILE A 136 12.17 0.52 -19.52
N LEU A 137 10.96 0.15 -19.14
CA LEU A 137 9.75 0.84 -19.57
C LEU A 137 9.69 2.25 -18.97
N PRO A 138 9.36 3.30 -19.73
CA PRO A 138 9.18 4.66 -19.18
C PRO A 138 8.21 4.70 -18.00
N GLN A 139 7.15 3.90 -18.04
CA GLN A 139 6.17 3.77 -16.97
C GLN A 139 6.79 3.28 -15.65
N SER A 140 7.82 2.43 -15.68
CA SER A 140 8.55 2.01 -14.47
C SER A 140 9.21 3.18 -13.76
N LEU A 141 9.77 4.13 -14.51
CA LEU A 141 10.35 5.35 -13.95
C LEU A 141 9.26 6.24 -13.31
N VAL A 142 8.08 6.30 -13.93
CA VAL A 142 6.91 7.01 -13.37
C VAL A 142 6.48 6.39 -12.04
N VAL A 143 6.42 5.07 -11.96
CA VAL A 143 6.09 4.36 -10.71
C VAL A 143 7.11 4.68 -9.61
N LEU A 144 8.41 4.59 -9.92
CA LEU A 144 9.48 4.89 -8.96
C LEU A 144 9.45 6.35 -8.50
N ALA A 145 9.32 7.29 -9.44
CA ALA A 145 9.24 8.71 -9.15
C ALA A 145 7.97 9.05 -8.35
N GLY A 146 6.82 8.52 -8.75
CA GLY A 146 5.56 8.71 -8.06
C GLY A 146 5.58 8.15 -6.64
N ALA A 147 6.12 6.95 -6.46
CA ALA A 147 6.30 6.36 -5.12
C ALA A 147 7.22 7.21 -4.25
N LEU A 148 8.36 7.67 -4.79
CA LEU A 148 9.27 8.55 -4.06
C LEU A 148 8.60 9.87 -3.66
N VAL A 149 7.85 10.50 -4.55
CA VAL A 149 7.09 11.71 -4.26
C VAL A 149 6.10 11.48 -3.12
N ILE A 150 5.33 10.39 -3.15
CA ILE A 150 4.38 10.06 -2.08
C ILE A 150 5.08 9.81 -0.75
N VAL A 151 6.21 9.09 -0.74
CA VAL A 151 7.01 8.85 0.47
C VAL A 151 7.50 10.19 1.06
N VAL A 152 8.03 11.08 0.23
CA VAL A 152 8.53 12.40 0.65
C VAL A 152 7.38 13.28 1.15
N LEU A 153 6.25 13.31 0.45
CA LEU A 153 5.06 14.06 0.87
C LEU A 153 4.52 13.55 2.20
N LEU A 154 4.43 12.24 2.38
CA LEU A 154 3.98 11.64 3.64
C LEU A 154 4.95 11.95 4.79
N TRP A 155 6.25 11.83 4.55
CA TRP A 155 7.27 12.20 5.53
C TRP A 155 7.16 13.69 5.91
N ALA A 156 7.07 14.58 4.93
CA ALA A 156 6.92 16.01 5.16
C ALA A 156 5.62 16.33 5.91
N PHE A 157 4.51 15.66 5.57
CA PHE A 157 3.24 15.80 6.27
C PHE A 157 3.36 15.40 7.74
N ILE A 158 3.93 14.22 8.02
CA ILE A 158 4.06 13.71 9.39
C ILE A 158 4.99 14.59 10.23
N GLU A 159 6.15 14.98 9.69
CA GLU A 159 7.18 15.70 10.45
C GLU A 159 6.93 17.21 10.55
N ARG A 160 6.29 17.82 9.55
CA ARG A 160 6.20 19.28 9.45
C ARG A 160 4.82 19.86 9.71
N THR A 161 3.77 19.03 9.85
CA THR A 161 2.42 19.53 10.14
C THR A 161 1.99 19.23 11.57
N LEU A 162 1.14 20.11 12.13
CA LEU A 162 0.54 19.89 13.45
C LEU A 162 -0.31 18.62 13.47
N PHE A 163 -1.00 18.34 12.37
CA PHE A 163 -1.83 17.15 12.26
C PHE A 163 -1.00 15.86 12.18
N GLY A 164 0.12 15.87 11.46
CA GLY A 164 1.07 14.75 11.45
C GLY A 164 1.64 14.48 12.83
N LYS A 165 1.99 15.52 13.60
CA LYS A 165 2.42 15.38 14.99
C LYS A 165 1.32 14.85 15.90
N ALA A 166 0.06 15.21 15.66
CA ALA A 166 -1.08 14.64 16.39
C ALA A 166 -1.25 13.13 16.10
N VAL A 167 -1.04 12.69 14.84
CA VAL A 167 -1.01 11.27 14.49
C VAL A 167 0.12 10.54 15.23
N LEU A 168 1.34 11.10 15.26
CA LEU A 168 2.47 10.51 15.99
C LEU A 168 2.21 10.45 17.50
N ALA A 169 1.63 11.50 18.10
CA ALA A 169 1.26 11.50 19.51
C ALA A 169 0.21 10.42 19.84
N THR A 170 -0.81 10.28 18.98
CA THR A 170 -1.83 9.23 19.09
C THR A 170 -1.22 7.83 18.98
N ALA A 171 -0.25 7.65 18.07
CA ALA A 171 0.50 6.40 17.89
C ALA A 171 1.37 6.07 19.12
N ALA A 172 1.95 7.07 19.77
CA ALA A 172 2.79 6.87 20.95
C ALA A 172 1.96 6.47 22.19
N ASN A 173 0.87 7.18 22.45
CA ASN A 173 -0.05 6.88 23.56
C ASN A 173 -1.40 7.57 23.34
N LYS A 174 -2.43 6.79 23.00
CA LYS A 174 -3.79 7.29 22.78
C LYS A 174 -4.40 8.00 23.99
N LEU A 175 -4.13 7.49 25.21
CA LEU A 175 -4.68 8.07 26.43
C LEU A 175 -4.03 9.43 26.72
N ALA A 176 -2.71 9.49 26.66
CA ALA A 176 -1.97 10.74 26.85
C ALA A 176 -2.33 11.79 25.79
N ALA A 177 -2.49 11.38 24.52
CA ALA A 177 -2.91 12.27 23.45
C ALA A 177 -4.27 12.92 23.73
N ARG A 178 -5.25 12.15 24.24
CA ARG A 178 -6.57 12.66 24.64
C ARG A 178 -6.46 13.65 25.82
N LEU A 179 -5.62 13.38 26.79
CA LEU A 179 -5.45 14.24 27.97
C LEU A 179 -4.88 15.63 27.59
N VAL A 180 -4.06 15.72 26.53
CA VAL A 180 -3.55 17.00 26.02
C VAL A 180 -4.45 17.62 24.93
N GLY A 181 -5.68 17.11 24.75
CA GLY A 181 -6.69 17.70 23.89
C GLY A 181 -6.66 17.24 22.42
N ILE A 182 -5.90 16.18 22.08
CA ILE A 182 -5.90 15.63 20.72
C ILE A 182 -7.14 14.75 20.52
N ASP A 183 -7.95 15.06 19.53
CA ASP A 183 -9.05 14.17 19.12
C ASP A 183 -8.51 12.95 18.38
N THR A 184 -8.39 11.85 19.13
CA THR A 184 -7.86 10.59 18.57
C THR A 184 -8.79 9.92 17.57
N ARG A 185 -10.11 10.26 17.53
CA ARG A 185 -11.02 9.75 16.53
C ARG A 185 -10.73 10.39 15.18
N LEU A 186 -10.53 11.70 15.15
CA LEU A 186 -10.14 12.43 13.95
C LEU A 186 -8.78 11.96 13.44
N THR A 187 -7.78 11.76 14.30
CA THR A 187 -6.44 11.30 13.86
C THR A 187 -6.47 9.91 13.25
N VAL A 188 -7.24 8.98 13.83
CA VAL A 188 -7.41 7.62 13.26
C VAL A 188 -8.17 7.69 11.94
N GLY A 189 -9.31 8.40 11.88
CA GLY A 189 -10.08 8.54 10.62
C GLY A 189 -9.25 9.14 9.49
N PHE A 190 -8.44 10.14 9.80
CA PHE A 190 -7.55 10.76 8.83
C PHE A 190 -6.43 9.81 8.37
N SER A 191 -5.94 8.93 9.26
CA SER A 191 -4.97 7.89 8.88
C SER A 191 -5.57 6.89 7.90
N PHE A 192 -6.86 6.52 8.06
CA PHE A 192 -7.59 5.72 7.08
C PHE A 192 -7.73 6.46 5.74
N ALA A 193 -8.06 7.75 5.77
CA ALA A 193 -8.19 8.58 4.56
C ALA A 193 -6.87 8.65 3.77
N ILE A 194 -5.76 9.00 4.44
CA ILE A 194 -4.44 9.08 3.79
C ILE A 194 -4.01 7.70 3.28
N SER A 195 -4.20 6.66 4.08
CA SER A 195 -3.85 5.29 3.68
C SER A 195 -4.60 4.86 2.43
N ALA A 196 -5.90 5.16 2.34
CA ALA A 196 -6.71 4.90 1.16
C ALA A 196 -6.26 5.72 -0.06
N ALA A 197 -5.91 6.99 0.13
CA ALA A 197 -5.35 7.84 -0.92
C ALA A 197 -4.03 7.29 -1.46
N ILE A 198 -3.10 6.88 -0.58
CA ILE A 198 -1.83 6.26 -0.97
C ILE A 198 -2.07 4.95 -1.71
N GLY A 199 -2.99 4.11 -1.24
CA GLY A 199 -3.40 2.89 -1.92
C GLY A 199 -3.91 3.16 -3.34
N ALA A 200 -4.81 4.14 -3.49
CA ALA A 200 -5.33 4.53 -4.80
C ALA A 200 -4.24 5.02 -5.75
N VAL A 201 -3.30 5.84 -5.28
CA VAL A 201 -2.15 6.29 -6.08
C VAL A 201 -1.31 5.09 -6.52
N ALA A 202 -1.04 4.14 -5.61
CA ALA A 202 -0.31 2.92 -5.95
C ALA A 202 -1.00 2.13 -7.08
N GLY A 203 -2.35 2.00 -7.02
CA GLY A 203 -3.16 1.38 -8.06
C GLY A 203 -3.08 2.09 -9.40
N ILE A 204 -3.21 3.42 -9.40
CA ILE A 204 -3.13 4.25 -10.62
C ILE A 204 -1.75 4.09 -11.28
N LEU A 205 -0.67 4.12 -10.49
CA LEU A 205 0.70 4.03 -10.99
C LEU A 205 1.00 2.66 -11.63
N ILE A 206 0.51 1.57 -11.03
CA ILE A 206 0.86 0.21 -11.47
C ILE A 206 -0.04 -0.30 -12.60
N THR A 207 -1.28 0.18 -12.73
CA THR A 207 -2.27 -0.32 -13.69
C THR A 207 -1.78 -0.34 -15.14
N PRO A 208 -0.98 0.65 -15.65
CA PRO A 208 -0.44 0.57 -17.00
C PRO A 208 0.56 -0.58 -17.23
N ILE A 209 1.12 -1.15 -16.16
CA ILE A 209 2.11 -2.24 -16.26
C ILE A 209 1.47 -3.62 -16.05
N THR A 210 0.55 -3.74 -15.07
CA THR A 210 0.11 -5.07 -14.57
C THR A 210 -1.34 -5.40 -14.85
N LEU A 211 -2.10 -4.54 -15.50
CA LEU A 211 -3.56 -4.62 -15.57
C LEU A 211 -4.20 -4.44 -14.19
N THR A 212 -5.50 -4.22 -14.16
CA THR A 212 -6.29 -4.15 -12.93
C THR A 212 -7.57 -4.96 -13.09
N SER A 213 -8.06 -5.52 -11.99
CA SER A 213 -9.30 -6.30 -11.92
C SER A 213 -9.87 -6.18 -10.49
N TYR A 214 -11.11 -6.64 -10.31
CA TYR A 214 -11.80 -6.59 -9.02
C TYR A 214 -11.12 -7.38 -7.89
N ASP A 215 -10.21 -8.31 -8.17
CA ASP A 215 -9.55 -9.22 -7.23
C ASP A 215 -8.08 -8.92 -6.96
N ILE A 216 -7.46 -8.00 -7.71
CA ILE A 216 -6.03 -7.67 -7.56
C ILE A 216 -5.68 -7.13 -6.17
N GLY A 217 -6.66 -6.50 -5.50
CA GLY A 217 -6.48 -5.91 -4.18
C GLY A 217 -6.02 -6.91 -3.13
N THR A 218 -6.58 -8.12 -3.13
CA THR A 218 -6.24 -9.15 -2.15
C THR A 218 -4.77 -9.56 -2.21
N LEU A 219 -4.24 -9.81 -3.42
CA LEU A 219 -2.84 -10.18 -3.59
C LEU A 219 -1.90 -9.06 -3.16
N LEU A 220 -2.22 -7.82 -3.56
CA LEU A 220 -1.43 -6.65 -3.18
C LEU A 220 -1.51 -6.34 -1.69
N ALA A 221 -2.66 -6.60 -1.03
CA ALA A 221 -2.78 -6.51 0.42
C ALA A 221 -1.83 -7.48 1.13
N LEU A 222 -1.82 -8.76 0.73
CA LEU A 222 -0.95 -9.78 1.32
C LEU A 222 0.54 -9.43 1.14
N LYS A 223 0.93 -8.99 -0.05
CA LYS A 223 2.31 -8.58 -0.33
C LYS A 223 2.71 -7.31 0.40
N GLY A 224 1.82 -6.32 0.46
CA GLY A 224 2.04 -5.09 1.22
C GLY A 224 2.14 -5.35 2.72
N PHE A 225 1.31 -6.24 3.26
CA PHE A 225 1.39 -6.66 4.65
C PHE A 225 2.71 -7.40 4.93
N ALA A 226 3.09 -8.36 4.08
CA ALA A 226 4.35 -9.07 4.17
C ALA A 226 5.56 -8.10 4.13
N ALA A 227 5.51 -7.08 3.26
CA ALA A 227 6.50 -6.02 3.18
C ALA A 227 6.56 -5.18 4.47
N ALA A 228 5.40 -4.81 5.05
CA ALA A 228 5.32 -4.09 6.31
C ALA A 228 5.89 -4.91 7.48
N MET A 229 5.59 -6.21 7.52
CA MET A 229 6.14 -7.14 8.51
C MET A 229 7.65 -7.30 8.35
N LEU A 230 8.14 -7.51 7.12
CA LEU A 230 9.57 -7.62 6.83
C LEU A 230 10.33 -6.36 7.26
N GLY A 231 9.79 -5.20 6.93
CA GLY A 231 10.37 -3.92 7.29
C GLY A 231 10.32 -3.60 8.79
N GLY A 232 9.35 -4.18 9.49
CA GLY A 232 9.01 -3.93 10.88
C GLY A 232 7.75 -3.07 10.99
N ILE A 233 6.65 -3.69 11.40
CA ILE A 233 5.35 -3.04 11.50
C ILE A 233 5.43 -1.82 12.44
N GLY A 234 4.86 -0.70 12.00
CA GLY A 234 4.93 0.56 12.74
C GLY A 234 6.08 1.49 12.32
N SER A 235 7.06 1.01 11.55
CA SER A 235 8.14 1.82 11.00
C SER A 235 7.86 2.21 9.55
N ALA A 236 7.62 3.50 9.27
CA ALA A 236 7.40 3.98 7.90
C ALA A 236 8.62 3.73 6.98
N VAL A 237 9.83 3.97 7.50
CA VAL A 237 11.08 3.67 6.79
C VAL A 237 11.22 2.16 6.56
N GLY A 238 10.87 1.36 7.58
CA GLY A 238 10.83 -0.09 7.48
C GLY A 238 9.88 -0.56 6.37
N ALA A 239 8.67 -0.02 6.31
CA ALA A 239 7.69 -0.36 5.29
C ALA A 239 8.21 -0.10 3.86
N VAL A 240 8.91 1.02 3.64
CA VAL A 240 9.52 1.34 2.34
C VAL A 240 10.62 0.33 1.99
N ILE A 241 11.55 0.10 2.90
CA ILE A 241 12.66 -0.85 2.69
C ILE A 241 12.12 -2.27 2.49
N GLY A 242 11.16 -2.69 3.32
CA GLY A 242 10.52 -4.02 3.21
C GLY A 242 9.81 -4.21 1.87
N GLY A 243 9.11 -3.19 1.37
CA GLY A 243 8.47 -3.21 0.06
C GLY A 243 9.47 -3.36 -1.08
N LEU A 244 10.53 -2.54 -1.09
CA LEU A 244 11.57 -2.62 -2.10
C LEU A 244 12.31 -3.97 -2.06
N MET A 245 12.63 -4.47 -0.87
CA MET A 245 13.27 -5.78 -0.71
C MET A 245 12.38 -6.91 -1.20
N LEU A 246 11.09 -6.90 -0.86
CA LEU A 246 10.15 -7.91 -1.33
C LEU A 246 10.05 -7.93 -2.86
N GLY A 247 9.92 -6.76 -3.49
CA GLY A 247 9.89 -6.65 -4.95
C GLY A 247 11.18 -7.14 -5.61
N LEU A 248 12.36 -6.82 -5.04
CA LEU A 248 13.64 -7.35 -5.52
C LEU A 248 13.72 -8.86 -5.37
N LEU A 249 13.33 -9.43 -4.21
CA LEU A 249 13.32 -10.88 -3.99
C LEU A 249 12.43 -11.59 -5.02
N GLU A 250 11.23 -11.07 -5.28
CA GLU A 250 10.34 -11.64 -6.29
C GLU A 250 10.94 -11.58 -7.70
N ALA A 251 11.51 -10.43 -8.09
CA ALA A 251 12.08 -10.26 -9.43
C ALA A 251 13.29 -11.16 -9.66
N PHE A 252 14.20 -11.24 -8.68
CA PHE A 252 15.36 -12.14 -8.77
C PHE A 252 14.95 -13.61 -8.71
N SER A 253 13.96 -13.97 -7.87
CA SER A 253 13.41 -15.31 -7.84
C SER A 253 12.77 -15.71 -9.18
N ALA A 254 11.98 -14.81 -9.78
CA ALA A 254 11.36 -15.05 -11.08
C ALA A 254 12.40 -15.19 -12.20
N GLY A 255 13.47 -14.40 -12.15
CA GLY A 255 14.50 -14.38 -13.18
C GLY A 255 15.51 -15.51 -13.09
N TYR A 256 15.98 -15.84 -11.89
CA TYR A 256 17.05 -16.85 -11.70
C TYR A 256 16.55 -18.26 -11.36
N PHE A 257 15.36 -18.39 -10.75
CA PHE A 257 14.80 -19.69 -10.39
C PHE A 257 13.59 -20.05 -11.26
N SER A 258 12.43 -19.45 -10.99
CA SER A 258 11.21 -19.71 -11.74
C SER A 258 10.14 -18.65 -11.44
N SER A 259 9.49 -18.16 -12.48
CA SER A 259 8.34 -17.26 -12.34
C SER A 259 7.18 -17.90 -11.59
N GLN A 260 7.05 -19.23 -11.64
CA GLN A 260 5.97 -19.96 -10.98
C GLN A 260 6.11 -19.98 -9.46
N TYR A 261 7.37 -19.98 -8.94
CA TYR A 261 7.67 -20.05 -7.51
C TYR A 261 8.12 -18.73 -6.89
N LYS A 262 8.04 -17.62 -7.64
CA LYS A 262 8.50 -16.29 -7.19
C LYS A 262 7.91 -15.88 -5.84
N ASP A 263 6.61 -16.10 -5.68
CA ASP A 263 5.89 -15.75 -4.45
C ASP A 263 6.29 -16.65 -3.28
N ALA A 264 6.45 -17.97 -3.53
CA ALA A 264 6.89 -18.93 -2.51
C ALA A 264 8.28 -18.60 -1.97
N VAL A 265 9.24 -18.30 -2.86
CA VAL A 265 10.61 -17.92 -2.45
C VAL A 265 10.59 -16.64 -1.63
N ALA A 266 9.85 -15.63 -2.06
CA ALA A 266 9.72 -14.39 -1.32
C ALA A 266 9.14 -14.61 0.08
N PHE A 267 8.06 -15.39 0.21
CA PHE A 267 7.46 -15.69 1.52
C PHE A 267 8.37 -16.55 2.41
N ILE A 268 9.11 -17.51 1.86
CA ILE A 268 10.09 -18.29 2.63
C ILE A 268 11.17 -17.37 3.21
N VAL A 269 11.71 -16.44 2.40
CA VAL A 269 12.72 -15.50 2.89
C VAL A 269 12.15 -14.60 4.00
N ILE A 270 10.91 -14.12 3.85
CA ILE A 270 10.24 -13.33 4.88
C ILE A 270 10.10 -14.14 6.18
N LEU A 271 9.64 -15.38 6.10
CA LEU A 271 9.52 -16.26 7.26
C LEU A 271 10.86 -16.47 7.95
N LEU A 272 11.92 -16.69 7.20
CA LEU A 272 13.28 -16.83 7.76
C LEU A 272 13.74 -15.55 8.47
N VAL A 273 13.50 -14.38 7.86
CA VAL A 273 13.84 -13.09 8.48
C VAL A 273 13.03 -12.88 9.77
N LEU A 274 11.73 -13.16 9.77
CA LEU A 274 10.88 -13.01 10.96
C LEU A 274 11.20 -14.04 12.04
N PHE A 275 11.67 -15.22 11.67
CA PHE A 275 12.14 -16.23 12.64
C PHE A 275 13.39 -15.74 13.38
N VAL A 276 14.33 -15.09 12.68
CA VAL A 276 15.56 -14.51 13.27
C VAL A 276 15.30 -13.18 13.96
N ARG A 277 14.42 -12.34 13.36
CA ARG A 277 14.04 -11.01 13.86
C ARG A 277 12.53 -10.84 13.83
N PRO A 278 11.79 -11.30 14.85
CA PRO A 278 10.32 -11.25 14.87
C PRO A 278 9.75 -9.84 14.82
N GLN A 279 10.55 -8.83 15.10
CA GLN A 279 10.15 -7.41 15.01
C GLN A 279 10.34 -6.83 13.60
N GLY A 280 10.85 -7.60 12.63
CA GLY A 280 11.27 -7.13 11.31
C GLY A 280 12.63 -6.42 11.35
N LEU A 281 13.06 -5.89 10.20
CA LEU A 281 14.40 -5.31 10.01
C LEU A 281 14.60 -4.03 10.84
N LEU A 282 13.60 -3.15 10.88
CA LEU A 282 13.63 -1.83 11.53
C LEU A 282 12.51 -1.64 12.55
N GLY A 283 11.89 -2.73 13.00
CA GLY A 283 10.88 -2.70 14.06
C GLY A 283 11.51 -2.32 15.41
N ARG A 284 10.78 -1.53 16.20
CA ARG A 284 11.18 -1.21 17.59
C ARG A 284 10.57 -2.24 18.54
N ALA A 285 11.36 -2.73 19.47
CA ALA A 285 10.82 -3.52 20.58
C ALA A 285 9.79 -2.66 21.35
N ARG A 286 8.55 -3.13 21.44
CA ARG A 286 7.60 -2.55 22.39
C ARG A 286 8.17 -2.82 23.79
N VAL A 287 8.64 -1.80 24.47
CA VAL A 287 8.92 -1.87 25.90
C VAL A 287 7.55 -1.87 26.58
N GLU A 288 7.07 -3.05 26.96
CA GLU A 288 5.97 -3.15 27.92
C GLU A 288 6.46 -2.52 29.21
N ARG A 289 6.08 -1.28 29.46
CA ARG A 289 6.19 -0.70 30.80
C ARG A 289 5.04 -1.27 31.61
N VAL A 290 5.41 -2.19 32.51
CA VAL A 290 4.58 -2.70 33.59
C VAL A 290 4.11 -1.54 34.46
#